data_04ecea8fc7f62ce5612e1e98dd368349
#
_entry.id   04ecea8fc7f62ce5612e1e98dd368349
#
_cell.length_a   1.000
_cell.length_b   1.000
_cell.length_c   1.000
_cell.angle_alpha   90.00
_cell.angle_beta   90.00
_cell.angle_gamma   90.00
#
_symmetry.space_group_name_H-M   'P 1'
#
loop_
_entity.id
_entity.type
_entity.pdbx_description
1 polymer ?
#
loop_
_entity_poly.entity_id
_entity_poly.type
_entity_poly.pdbx_seq_one_letter_code
_entity_poly.pdbx_strand_id
1 'polypeptide(L)'
;MQDTTALLDGKTALVTGGARRIGARIARLLHAEGMNLVLHYHRSVHEAEALRDELEGMRPNSVALVQADLLDTARLPALAESAHAVWGRLDVLVNNASTFYPTPVGEITEAVWDDLLGTNLKAPLFLSQATAPLLAEHHGCIVNLIDIHAVRPLKGYPVYSAAKAGLYMLTQSLARELGPRVRVNGVAPGAILWPEQSENAAMHEALIERTALKREGSPDDVARAVLFLVRDAGYITGHILPVDGGRMLSH
;
A
#
# COMPACT_ATOMS: atom_id res chain seq x y z
N MET A 1 28.90 -12.23 7.68
CA MET A 1 27.83 -11.61 6.88
C MET A 1 26.81 -12.72 6.63
N GLN A 2 25.66 -12.68 7.30
CA GLN A 2 24.56 -13.59 6.98
C GLN A 2 24.04 -13.20 5.60
N ASP A 3 23.82 -14.19 4.75
CA ASP A 3 23.29 -14.03 3.40
C ASP A 3 21.87 -13.43 3.49
N THR A 4 21.75 -12.12 3.25
CA THR A 4 20.49 -11.38 3.40
C THR A 4 19.47 -11.73 2.31
N THR A 5 19.87 -12.40 1.24
CA THR A 5 19.02 -12.82 0.12
C THR A 5 18.01 -13.91 0.49
N ALA A 6 18.25 -14.67 1.55
CA ALA A 6 17.38 -15.77 1.98
C ALA A 6 16.20 -15.36 2.89
N LEU A 7 16.14 -14.12 3.36
CA LEU A 7 15.18 -13.71 4.40
C LEU A 7 13.72 -13.70 3.95
N LEU A 8 13.44 -13.45 2.67
CA LEU A 8 12.08 -13.37 2.11
C LEU A 8 11.75 -14.52 1.15
N ASP A 9 12.70 -15.42 0.87
CA ASP A 9 12.50 -16.50 -0.09
C ASP A 9 11.34 -17.41 0.31
N GLY A 10 10.44 -17.66 -0.66
CA GLY A 10 9.25 -18.48 -0.49
C GLY A 10 8.15 -17.90 0.42
N LYS A 11 8.34 -16.70 1.01
CA LYS A 11 7.27 -15.99 1.74
C LYS A 11 6.25 -15.42 0.78
N THR A 12 5.02 -15.23 1.23
CA THR A 12 3.89 -14.78 0.41
C THR A 12 3.43 -13.39 0.82
N ALA A 13 3.28 -12.49 -0.17
CA ALA A 13 2.69 -11.16 0.02
C ALA A 13 1.41 -10.99 -0.78
N LEU A 14 0.35 -10.49 -0.13
CA LEU A 14 -0.84 -9.96 -0.78
C LEU A 14 -0.67 -8.45 -0.98
N VAL A 15 -0.69 -7.97 -2.23
CA VAL A 15 -0.58 -6.54 -2.57
C VAL A 15 -1.88 -6.07 -3.19
N THR A 16 -2.63 -5.20 -2.49
CA THR A 16 -3.88 -4.64 -3.04
C THR A 16 -3.57 -3.52 -4.04
N GLY A 17 -4.32 -3.50 -5.18
CA GLY A 17 -4.01 -2.58 -6.27
C GLY A 17 -2.59 -2.76 -6.82
N GLY A 18 -2.10 -4.01 -6.83
CA GLY A 18 -0.73 -4.38 -7.18
C GLY A 18 -0.37 -4.24 -8.66
N ALA A 19 -1.36 -4.02 -9.55
CA ALA A 19 -1.15 -4.09 -10.99
C ALA A 19 -0.43 -2.89 -11.61
N ARG A 20 -0.48 -1.70 -10.99
CA ARG A 20 0.01 -0.45 -11.59
C ARG A 20 0.75 0.44 -10.61
N ARG A 21 1.51 1.41 -11.15
CA ARG A 21 2.13 2.52 -10.42
C ARG A 21 2.95 2.03 -9.20
N ILE A 22 2.72 2.59 -8.01
CA ILE A 22 3.43 2.24 -6.77
C ILE A 22 3.24 0.75 -6.44
N GLY A 23 2.02 0.22 -6.55
CA GLY A 23 1.74 -1.19 -6.26
C GLY A 23 2.55 -2.15 -7.13
N ALA A 24 2.64 -1.89 -8.43
CA ALA A 24 3.45 -2.71 -9.34
C ALA A 24 4.95 -2.62 -9.02
N ARG A 25 5.43 -1.46 -8.58
CA ARG A 25 6.84 -1.32 -8.18
C ARG A 25 7.15 -2.04 -6.88
N ILE A 26 6.23 -1.99 -5.89
CA ILE A 26 6.32 -2.79 -4.66
C ILE A 26 6.36 -4.28 -5.01
N ALA A 27 5.45 -4.73 -5.88
CA ALA A 27 5.39 -6.11 -6.32
C ALA A 27 6.72 -6.58 -6.94
N ARG A 28 7.27 -5.83 -7.90
CA ARG A 28 8.57 -6.15 -8.53
C ARG A 28 9.70 -6.27 -7.51
N LEU A 29 9.74 -5.34 -6.55
CA LEU A 29 10.81 -5.34 -5.56
C LEU A 29 10.70 -6.51 -4.58
N LEU A 30 9.50 -6.80 -4.07
CA LEU A 30 9.26 -7.95 -3.19
C LEU A 30 9.52 -9.28 -3.91
N HIS A 31 9.14 -9.38 -5.19
CA HIS A 31 9.42 -10.55 -6.02
C HIS A 31 10.92 -10.77 -6.23
N ALA A 32 11.67 -9.70 -6.51
CA ALA A 32 13.13 -9.76 -6.67
C ALA A 32 13.86 -10.21 -5.39
N GLU A 33 13.26 -9.98 -4.21
CA GLU A 33 13.74 -10.45 -2.90
C GLU A 33 13.29 -11.89 -2.56
N GLY A 34 12.68 -12.60 -3.51
CA GLY A 34 12.31 -14.02 -3.36
C GLY A 34 10.85 -14.26 -2.94
N MET A 35 10.03 -13.24 -2.69
CA MET A 35 8.65 -13.44 -2.26
C MET A 35 7.74 -13.94 -3.39
N ASN A 36 6.82 -14.82 -3.05
CA ASN A 36 5.66 -15.12 -3.87
C ASN A 36 4.61 -14.02 -3.72
N LEU A 37 3.89 -13.70 -4.79
CA LEU A 37 2.97 -12.57 -4.81
C LEU A 37 1.54 -12.97 -5.16
N VAL A 38 0.59 -12.54 -4.37
CA VAL A 38 -0.81 -12.47 -4.75
C VAL A 38 -1.13 -11.02 -5.10
N LEU A 39 -1.32 -10.74 -6.39
CA LEU A 39 -1.60 -9.40 -6.88
C LEU A 39 -3.12 -9.21 -6.99
N HIS A 40 -3.66 -8.39 -6.10
CA HIS A 40 -5.06 -8.00 -6.19
C HIS A 40 -5.23 -6.84 -7.18
N TYR A 41 -6.26 -6.93 -8.01
CA TYR A 41 -6.75 -5.87 -8.88
C TYR A 41 -8.29 -5.81 -8.90
N HIS A 42 -8.86 -4.67 -9.28
CA HIS A 42 -10.31 -4.53 -9.47
C HIS A 42 -10.66 -4.53 -10.96
N ARG A 43 -10.21 -3.52 -11.72
CA ARG A 43 -10.54 -3.33 -13.16
C ARG A 43 -9.33 -3.44 -14.08
N SER A 44 -8.12 -3.38 -13.55
CA SER A 44 -6.87 -3.35 -14.32
C SER A 44 -6.40 -4.77 -14.67
N VAL A 45 -7.23 -5.55 -15.37
CA VAL A 45 -6.93 -6.95 -15.70
C VAL A 45 -5.70 -7.07 -16.60
N HIS A 46 -5.61 -6.27 -17.65
CA HIS A 46 -4.50 -6.34 -18.62
C HIS A 46 -3.15 -6.01 -17.98
N GLU A 47 -3.12 -4.98 -17.12
CA GLU A 47 -1.90 -4.60 -16.42
C GLU A 47 -1.50 -5.65 -15.35
N ALA A 48 -2.49 -6.28 -14.72
CA ALA A 48 -2.25 -7.36 -13.77
C ALA A 48 -1.67 -8.59 -14.47
N GLU A 49 -2.23 -8.99 -15.61
CA GLU A 49 -1.73 -10.10 -16.42
C GLU A 49 -0.33 -9.82 -16.96
N ALA A 50 -0.09 -8.64 -17.51
CA ALA A 50 1.23 -8.25 -18.01
C ALA A 50 2.30 -8.28 -16.90
N LEU A 51 1.97 -7.79 -15.71
CA LEU A 51 2.91 -7.83 -14.58
C LEU A 51 3.14 -9.26 -14.08
N ARG A 52 2.09 -10.09 -14.01
CA ARG A 52 2.25 -11.51 -13.69
C ARG A 52 3.19 -12.18 -14.68
N ASP A 53 2.95 -12.03 -15.97
CA ASP A 53 3.73 -12.68 -17.03
C ASP A 53 5.19 -12.22 -17.02
N GLU A 54 5.45 -10.94 -16.76
CA GLU A 54 6.79 -10.39 -16.54
C GLU A 54 7.51 -11.12 -15.38
N LEU A 55 6.86 -11.23 -14.23
CA LEU A 55 7.47 -11.77 -13.01
C LEU A 55 7.57 -13.31 -13.06
N GLU A 56 6.57 -13.99 -13.62
CA GLU A 56 6.60 -15.43 -13.86
C GLU A 56 7.71 -15.83 -14.86
N GLY A 57 8.03 -14.97 -15.82
CA GLY A 57 9.18 -15.15 -16.71
C GLY A 57 10.53 -15.12 -15.99
N MET A 58 10.61 -14.45 -14.83
CA MET A 58 11.82 -14.41 -13.99
C MET A 58 11.87 -15.59 -13.02
N ARG A 59 10.74 -15.95 -12.41
CA ARG A 59 10.61 -17.05 -11.45
C ARG A 59 9.23 -17.70 -11.59
N PRO A 60 9.15 -18.90 -12.20
CA PRO A 60 7.89 -19.61 -12.41
C PRO A 60 7.17 -19.97 -11.11
N ASN A 61 5.84 -19.99 -11.15
CA ASN A 61 4.95 -20.32 -10.03
C ASN A 61 5.12 -19.41 -8.81
N SER A 62 5.37 -18.13 -9.05
CA SER A 62 5.63 -17.14 -8.00
C SER A 62 4.61 -16.00 -7.93
N VAL A 63 3.67 -15.94 -8.90
CA VAL A 63 2.67 -14.86 -8.94
C VAL A 63 1.28 -15.42 -9.23
N ALA A 64 0.33 -15.11 -8.36
CA ALA A 64 -1.10 -15.37 -8.56
C ALA A 64 -1.86 -14.04 -8.66
N LEU A 65 -2.95 -14.04 -9.45
CA LEU A 65 -3.85 -12.90 -9.58
C LEU A 65 -5.14 -13.17 -8.81
N VAL A 66 -5.67 -12.14 -8.15
CA VAL A 66 -6.98 -12.18 -7.53
C VAL A 66 -7.76 -10.92 -7.86
N GLN A 67 -8.97 -11.08 -8.38
CA GLN A 67 -9.88 -9.98 -8.67
C GLN A 67 -10.91 -9.82 -7.56
N ALA A 68 -11.05 -8.61 -7.02
CA ALA A 68 -12.11 -8.29 -6.07
C ALA A 68 -12.49 -6.81 -6.15
N ASP A 69 -13.71 -6.47 -5.73
CA ASP A 69 -14.08 -5.13 -5.36
C ASP A 69 -13.88 -4.98 -3.83
N LEU A 70 -12.95 -4.13 -3.41
CA LEU A 70 -12.66 -3.92 -1.99
C LEU A 70 -13.80 -3.20 -1.24
N LEU A 71 -14.73 -2.56 -1.94
CA LEU A 71 -15.92 -1.98 -1.34
C LEU A 71 -16.92 -3.04 -0.85
N ASP A 72 -16.91 -4.22 -1.47
CA ASP A 72 -17.67 -5.38 -0.99
C ASP A 72 -16.91 -6.07 0.17
N THR A 73 -17.02 -5.46 1.35
CA THR A 73 -16.31 -5.94 2.55
C THR A 73 -16.73 -7.34 2.99
N ALA A 74 -17.92 -7.82 2.58
CA ALA A 74 -18.36 -9.18 2.87
C ALA A 74 -17.52 -10.25 2.16
N ARG A 75 -16.87 -9.89 1.06
CA ARG A 75 -16.00 -10.78 0.27
C ARG A 75 -14.52 -10.74 0.69
N LEU A 76 -14.10 -9.81 1.55
CA LEU A 76 -12.69 -9.70 1.96
C LEU A 76 -12.17 -10.92 2.74
N PRO A 77 -12.96 -11.63 3.57
CA PRO A 77 -12.51 -12.90 4.13
C PRO A 77 -12.17 -13.93 3.05
N ALA A 78 -13.02 -14.08 2.03
CA ALA A 78 -12.75 -15.00 0.92
C ALA A 78 -11.52 -14.58 0.09
N LEU A 79 -11.25 -13.27 -0.05
CA LEU A 79 -10.03 -12.76 -0.66
C LEU A 79 -8.78 -13.17 0.14
N ALA A 80 -8.82 -13.02 1.47
CA ALA A 80 -7.72 -13.41 2.36
C ALA A 80 -7.44 -14.93 2.28
N GLU A 81 -8.50 -15.74 2.36
CA GLU A 81 -8.40 -17.20 2.20
C GLU A 81 -7.85 -17.61 0.83
N SER A 82 -8.31 -16.98 -0.25
CA SER A 82 -7.80 -17.25 -1.60
C SER A 82 -6.32 -16.90 -1.73
N ALA A 83 -5.88 -15.80 -1.13
CA ALA A 83 -4.47 -15.42 -1.14
C ALA A 83 -3.60 -16.41 -0.35
N HIS A 84 -4.06 -16.88 0.79
CA HIS A 84 -3.37 -17.90 1.58
C HIS A 84 -3.32 -19.26 0.85
N ALA A 85 -4.42 -19.67 0.24
CA ALA A 85 -4.57 -21.01 -0.36
C ALA A 85 -3.61 -21.28 -1.52
N VAL A 86 -3.07 -20.25 -2.18
CA VAL A 86 -2.16 -20.42 -3.33
C VAL A 86 -0.92 -21.20 -2.95
N TRP A 87 -0.28 -20.85 -1.82
CA TRP A 87 0.95 -21.52 -1.34
C TRP A 87 0.85 -21.98 0.12
N GLY A 88 -0.34 -21.98 0.72
CA GLY A 88 -0.58 -22.40 2.10
C GLY A 88 0.06 -21.48 3.15
N ARG A 89 0.35 -20.21 2.80
CA ARG A 89 0.93 -19.23 3.71
C ARG A 89 0.65 -17.79 3.29
N LEU A 90 0.61 -16.90 4.26
CA LEU A 90 0.57 -15.45 4.05
C LEU A 90 1.46 -14.78 5.10
N ASP A 91 2.46 -14.02 4.66
CA ASP A 91 3.43 -13.36 5.53
C ASP A 91 3.29 -11.84 5.53
N VAL A 92 2.80 -11.27 4.42
CA VAL A 92 2.72 -9.81 4.25
C VAL A 92 1.40 -9.42 3.61
N LEU A 93 0.75 -8.41 4.19
CA LEU A 93 -0.32 -7.66 3.55
C LEU A 93 0.17 -6.24 3.24
N VAL A 94 0.08 -5.81 1.98
CA VAL A 94 0.30 -4.42 1.57
C VAL A 94 -1.03 -3.82 1.15
N ASN A 95 -1.62 -2.97 1.99
CA ASN A 95 -2.80 -2.17 1.68
C ASN A 95 -2.37 -0.95 0.84
N ASN A 96 -2.29 -1.15 -0.49
CA ASN A 96 -1.86 -0.12 -1.44
C ASN A 96 -3.02 0.43 -2.30
N ALA A 97 -4.10 -0.31 -2.49
CA ALA A 97 -5.25 0.17 -3.26
C ALA A 97 -5.78 1.51 -2.73
N SER A 98 -6.04 2.46 -3.62
CA SER A 98 -6.49 3.80 -3.26
C SER A 98 -7.32 4.42 -4.38
N THR A 99 -8.34 5.20 -4.02
CA THR A 99 -9.00 6.17 -4.88
C THR A 99 -8.60 7.58 -4.45
N PHE A 100 -8.37 8.47 -5.42
CA PHE A 100 -7.90 9.83 -5.18
C PHE A 100 -8.49 10.79 -6.21
N TYR A 101 -9.37 11.69 -5.77
CA TYR A 101 -9.96 12.75 -6.58
C TYR A 101 -10.46 13.89 -5.68
N PRO A 102 -10.62 15.13 -6.21
CA PRO A 102 -11.05 16.27 -5.44
C PRO A 102 -12.50 16.13 -4.94
N THR A 103 -12.73 16.67 -3.74
CA THR A 103 -14.03 16.68 -3.06
C THR A 103 -14.27 18.05 -2.41
N PRO A 104 -14.49 19.12 -3.21
CA PRO A 104 -14.68 20.46 -2.65
C PRO A 104 -15.90 20.51 -1.71
N VAL A 105 -15.78 21.27 -0.62
CA VAL A 105 -16.88 21.45 0.33
C VAL A 105 -18.06 22.11 -0.39
N GLY A 106 -19.25 21.52 -0.24
CA GLY A 106 -20.46 21.88 -0.96
C GLY A 106 -20.82 20.95 -2.13
N GLU A 107 -19.88 20.12 -2.60
CA GLU A 107 -20.08 19.14 -3.67
C GLU A 107 -19.97 17.69 -3.17
N ILE A 108 -19.72 17.49 -1.88
CA ILE A 108 -19.54 16.14 -1.30
C ILE A 108 -20.90 15.44 -1.20
N THR A 109 -21.00 14.26 -1.82
CA THR A 109 -22.16 13.38 -1.70
C THR A 109 -21.84 12.15 -0.86
N GLU A 110 -22.87 11.45 -0.38
CA GLU A 110 -22.68 10.14 0.32
C GLU A 110 -21.91 9.14 -0.55
N ALA A 111 -22.21 9.05 -1.84
CA ALA A 111 -21.53 8.13 -2.76
C ALA A 111 -20.02 8.43 -2.86
N VAL A 112 -19.64 9.70 -2.91
CA VAL A 112 -18.24 10.14 -2.90
C VAL A 112 -17.56 9.82 -1.57
N TRP A 113 -18.27 10.04 -0.47
CA TRP A 113 -17.81 9.69 0.86
C TRP A 113 -17.58 8.18 1.00
N ASP A 114 -18.56 7.38 0.60
CA ASP A 114 -18.52 5.91 0.72
C ASP A 114 -17.40 5.31 -0.16
N ASP A 115 -17.17 5.82 -1.37
CA ASP A 115 -16.07 5.36 -2.22
C ASP A 115 -14.71 5.66 -1.60
N LEU A 116 -14.47 6.93 -1.19
CA LEU A 116 -13.17 7.34 -0.67
C LEU A 116 -12.84 6.73 0.70
N LEU A 117 -13.79 6.73 1.65
CA LEU A 117 -13.60 6.08 2.94
C LEU A 117 -13.63 4.56 2.79
N GLY A 118 -14.48 4.04 1.92
CA GLY A 118 -14.58 2.63 1.61
C GLY A 118 -13.24 2.06 1.18
N THR A 119 -12.66 2.64 0.15
CA THR A 119 -11.40 2.15 -0.43
C THR A 119 -10.19 2.46 0.46
N ASN A 120 -10.09 3.68 1.01
CA ASN A 120 -8.85 4.13 1.67
C ASN A 120 -8.79 3.83 3.18
N LEU A 121 -9.91 3.46 3.81
CA LEU A 121 -9.98 3.23 5.26
C LEU A 121 -10.71 1.93 5.62
N LYS A 122 -11.96 1.76 5.16
CA LYS A 122 -12.79 0.62 5.54
C LYS A 122 -12.22 -0.69 5.01
N ALA A 123 -11.86 -0.75 3.73
CA ALA A 123 -11.28 -1.95 3.13
C ALA A 123 -9.95 -2.37 3.78
N PRO A 124 -8.97 -1.47 4.02
CA PRO A 124 -7.77 -1.79 4.80
C PRO A 124 -8.06 -2.38 6.18
N LEU A 125 -9.05 -1.86 6.92
CA LEU A 125 -9.44 -2.42 8.22
C LEU A 125 -9.94 -3.85 8.09
N PHE A 126 -10.95 -4.09 7.25
CA PHE A 126 -11.58 -5.40 7.15
C PHE A 126 -10.66 -6.45 6.53
N LEU A 127 -9.81 -6.06 5.56
CA LEU A 127 -8.82 -6.96 5.00
C LEU A 127 -7.71 -7.28 6.02
N SER A 128 -7.25 -6.29 6.79
CA SER A 128 -6.31 -6.54 7.90
C SER A 128 -6.90 -7.49 8.93
N GLN A 129 -8.17 -7.32 9.30
CA GLN A 129 -8.88 -8.24 10.21
C GLN A 129 -8.95 -9.67 9.63
N ALA A 130 -9.28 -9.80 8.34
CA ALA A 130 -9.40 -11.11 7.69
C ALA A 130 -8.03 -11.82 7.55
N THR A 131 -6.97 -11.08 7.28
CA THR A 131 -5.62 -11.65 7.12
C THR A 131 -4.87 -11.84 8.44
N ALA A 132 -5.26 -11.17 9.53
CA ALA A 132 -4.53 -11.20 10.80
C ALA A 132 -4.28 -12.61 11.36
N PRO A 133 -5.24 -13.56 11.37
CA PRO A 133 -4.97 -14.92 11.82
C PRO A 133 -3.90 -15.61 10.97
N LEU A 134 -3.97 -15.47 9.64
CA LEU A 134 -3.05 -16.09 8.68
C LEU A 134 -1.63 -15.50 8.81
N LEU A 135 -1.53 -14.18 8.95
CA LEU A 135 -0.25 -13.49 9.19
C LEU A 135 0.37 -13.90 10.53
N ALA A 136 -0.46 -14.12 11.56
CA ALA A 136 0.00 -14.47 12.90
C ALA A 136 0.68 -15.85 12.96
N GLU A 137 0.35 -16.77 12.06
CA GLU A 137 0.99 -18.09 11.96
C GLU A 137 2.50 -17.98 11.63
N HIS A 138 2.88 -16.94 10.90
CA HIS A 138 4.23 -16.72 10.40
C HIS A 138 4.92 -15.48 10.98
N HIS A 139 4.39 -14.88 12.05
CA HIS A 139 4.87 -13.59 12.59
C HIS A 139 5.00 -12.52 11.50
N GLY A 140 3.96 -12.42 10.66
CA GLY A 140 3.93 -11.57 9.49
C GLY A 140 3.80 -10.08 9.78
N CYS A 141 3.54 -9.31 8.73
CA CYS A 141 3.33 -7.87 8.87
C CYS A 141 2.30 -7.29 7.90
N ILE A 142 1.75 -6.15 8.29
CA ILE A 142 0.87 -5.32 7.47
C ILE A 142 1.59 -4.00 7.19
N VAL A 143 1.60 -3.56 5.93
CA VAL A 143 2.09 -2.24 5.53
C VAL A 143 0.96 -1.48 4.84
N ASN A 144 0.57 -0.36 5.42
CA ASN A 144 -0.47 0.53 4.90
C ASN A 144 0.13 1.66 4.07
N LEU A 145 -0.28 1.84 2.81
CA LEU A 145 0.05 3.02 2.02
C LEU A 145 -0.88 4.16 2.44
N ILE A 146 -0.33 5.04 3.29
CA ILE A 146 -1.01 6.22 3.83
C ILE A 146 -0.84 7.38 2.83
N ASP A 147 -0.50 8.55 3.30
CA ASP A 147 -0.16 9.75 2.55
C ASP A 147 0.27 10.83 3.54
N ILE A 148 1.14 11.76 3.17
CA ILE A 148 1.46 12.93 4.01
C ILE A 148 0.23 13.79 4.29
N HIS A 149 -0.78 13.72 3.44
CA HIS A 149 -2.07 14.42 3.61
C HIS A 149 -2.95 13.85 4.72
N ALA A 150 -2.56 12.76 5.36
CA ALA A 150 -3.13 12.30 6.63
C ALA A 150 -2.86 13.27 7.79
N VAL A 151 -1.75 14.00 7.74
CA VAL A 151 -1.32 14.94 8.78
C VAL A 151 -1.37 16.39 8.30
N ARG A 152 -1.12 16.64 7.01
CA ARG A 152 -1.22 17.95 6.36
C ARG A 152 -2.28 17.90 5.27
N PRO A 153 -3.54 18.30 5.58
CA PRO A 153 -4.66 18.11 4.65
C PRO A 153 -4.45 18.87 3.34
N LEU A 154 -4.83 18.22 2.23
CA LEU A 154 -4.77 18.80 0.91
C LEU A 154 -6.03 19.63 0.64
N LYS A 155 -5.85 20.90 0.22
CA LYS A 155 -6.98 21.76 -0.17
C LYS A 155 -7.77 21.12 -1.32
N GLY A 156 -9.09 21.09 -1.19
CA GLY A 156 -9.99 20.46 -2.16
C GLY A 156 -10.15 18.94 -2.02
N TYR A 157 -9.50 18.29 -1.04
CA TYR A 157 -9.55 16.83 -0.82
C TYR A 157 -9.90 16.44 0.62
N PRO A 158 -10.92 17.06 1.27
CA PRO A 158 -11.19 16.83 2.68
C PRO A 158 -11.55 15.38 2.99
N VAL A 159 -12.34 14.69 2.14
CA VAL A 159 -12.75 13.30 2.37
C VAL A 159 -11.55 12.35 2.26
N TYR A 160 -10.71 12.51 1.25
CA TYR A 160 -9.48 11.72 1.11
C TYR A 160 -8.53 11.93 2.29
N SER A 161 -8.30 13.18 2.69
CA SER A 161 -7.43 13.50 3.84
C SER A 161 -7.96 12.89 5.13
N ALA A 162 -9.27 12.93 5.36
CA ALA A 162 -9.92 12.28 6.50
C ALA A 162 -9.75 10.74 6.47
N ALA A 163 -9.92 10.11 5.30
CA ALA A 163 -9.71 8.67 5.14
C ALA A 163 -8.26 8.28 5.45
N LYS A 164 -7.28 9.04 4.95
CA LYS A 164 -5.84 8.77 5.21
C LYS A 164 -5.44 9.07 6.66
N ALA A 165 -6.04 10.09 7.30
CA ALA A 165 -5.88 10.33 8.72
C ALA A 165 -6.46 9.19 9.57
N GLY A 166 -7.62 8.65 9.18
CA GLY A 166 -8.19 7.45 9.77
C GLY A 166 -7.26 6.24 9.62
N LEU A 167 -6.69 6.02 8.42
CA LEU A 167 -5.75 4.92 8.18
C LEU A 167 -4.45 5.07 8.96
N TYR A 168 -3.98 6.31 9.16
CA TYR A 168 -2.85 6.61 10.03
C TYR A 168 -3.11 6.11 11.46
N MET A 169 -4.22 6.52 12.07
CA MET A 169 -4.61 6.10 13.42
C MET A 169 -4.89 4.60 13.50
N LEU A 170 -5.54 4.05 12.46
CA LEU A 170 -5.81 2.62 12.37
C LEU A 170 -4.52 1.79 12.36
N THR A 171 -3.48 2.25 11.68
CA THR A 171 -2.16 1.60 11.68
C THR A 171 -1.60 1.46 13.10
N GLN A 172 -1.68 2.52 13.90
CA GLN A 172 -1.23 2.50 15.30
C GLN A 172 -2.11 1.61 16.19
N SER A 173 -3.42 1.68 16.00
CA SER A 173 -4.38 0.85 16.74
C SER A 173 -4.14 -0.64 16.47
N LEU A 174 -4.08 -1.03 15.20
CA LEU A 174 -3.84 -2.43 14.81
C LEU A 174 -2.48 -2.94 15.26
N ALA A 175 -1.46 -2.10 15.31
CA ALA A 175 -0.15 -2.47 15.83
C ALA A 175 -0.21 -2.90 17.31
N ARG A 176 -1.07 -2.26 18.10
CA ARG A 176 -1.30 -2.63 19.51
C ARG A 176 -2.14 -3.89 19.65
N GLU A 177 -3.19 -4.02 18.84
CA GLU A 177 -4.14 -5.14 18.90
C GLU A 177 -3.52 -6.46 18.39
N LEU A 178 -2.68 -6.40 17.34
CA LEU A 178 -2.15 -7.58 16.67
C LEU A 178 -0.75 -8.00 17.16
N GLY A 179 -0.08 -7.13 17.91
CA GLY A 179 1.19 -7.49 18.57
C GLY A 179 0.98 -8.56 19.67
N PRO A 180 1.97 -9.41 19.93
CA PRO A 180 3.31 -9.46 19.33
C PRO A 180 3.41 -10.30 18.04
N ARG A 181 2.29 -10.82 17.53
CA ARG A 181 2.30 -11.80 16.44
C ARG A 181 2.35 -11.18 15.05
N VAL A 182 1.80 -9.97 14.87
CA VAL A 182 1.80 -9.25 13.61
C VAL A 182 2.25 -7.82 13.83
N ARG A 183 3.25 -7.37 13.06
CA ARG A 183 3.64 -5.95 13.02
C ARG A 183 2.76 -5.18 12.05
N VAL A 184 2.39 -3.95 12.38
CA VAL A 184 1.61 -3.09 11.51
C VAL A 184 2.28 -1.72 11.41
N ASN A 185 2.68 -1.33 10.20
CA ASN A 185 3.33 -0.05 9.93
C ASN A 185 2.73 0.63 8.71
N GLY A 186 3.09 1.87 8.48
CA GLY A 186 2.67 2.64 7.33
C GLY A 186 3.82 3.28 6.57
N VAL A 187 3.61 3.54 5.30
CA VAL A 187 4.42 4.43 4.49
C VAL A 187 3.54 5.60 4.07
N ALA A 188 4.02 6.83 4.23
CA ALA A 188 3.33 8.04 3.83
C ALA A 188 4.08 8.73 2.68
N PRO A 189 3.72 8.44 1.42
CA PRO A 189 4.31 9.11 0.26
C PRO A 189 3.98 10.61 0.24
N GLY A 190 4.90 11.40 -0.29
CA GLY A 190 4.66 12.77 -0.71
C GLY A 190 4.36 12.86 -2.22
N ALA A 191 4.97 13.83 -2.91
CA ALA A 191 4.86 13.99 -4.36
C ALA A 191 5.67 12.89 -5.08
N ILE A 192 5.05 11.78 -5.42
CA ILE A 192 5.69 10.61 -6.05
C ILE A 192 5.32 10.46 -7.51
N LEU A 193 4.02 10.60 -7.81
CA LEU A 193 3.46 10.45 -9.16
C LEU A 193 2.39 11.52 -9.37
N TRP A 194 2.54 12.26 -10.44
CA TRP A 194 1.50 13.18 -10.88
C TRP A 194 0.34 12.42 -11.53
N PRO A 195 -0.88 12.97 -11.45
CA PRO A 195 -1.95 12.52 -12.32
C PRO A 195 -1.50 12.63 -13.78
N GLU A 196 -1.68 11.59 -14.57
CA GLU A 196 -1.25 11.53 -15.98
C GLU A 196 -1.81 12.68 -16.85
N GLN A 197 -2.80 13.41 -16.33
CA GLN A 197 -3.49 14.52 -17.00
C GLN A 197 -3.12 15.90 -16.46
N SER A 198 -2.14 16.04 -15.55
CA SER A 198 -1.78 17.36 -15.03
C SER A 198 -0.74 18.02 -15.92
N GLU A 199 -1.19 18.88 -16.83
CA GLU A 199 -0.35 19.67 -17.74
C GLU A 199 0.29 20.92 -17.09
N ASN A 200 0.15 21.12 -15.77
CA ASN A 200 0.60 22.34 -15.12
C ASN A 200 2.05 22.22 -14.59
N ALA A 201 3.01 22.43 -15.49
CA ALA A 201 4.45 22.40 -15.18
C ALA A 201 4.83 23.38 -14.06
N ALA A 202 4.21 24.56 -14.00
CA ALA A 202 4.48 25.56 -12.97
C ALA A 202 4.02 25.09 -11.57
N MET A 203 2.91 24.38 -11.49
CA MET A 203 2.44 23.77 -10.25
C MET A 203 3.36 22.64 -9.79
N HIS A 204 3.89 21.86 -10.74
CA HIS A 204 4.87 20.81 -10.50
C HIS A 204 6.17 21.39 -9.92
N GLU A 205 6.73 22.39 -10.57
CA GLU A 205 7.94 23.08 -10.12
C GLU A 205 7.76 23.69 -8.73
N ALA A 206 6.62 24.37 -8.46
CA ALA A 206 6.30 24.90 -7.16
C ALA A 206 6.18 23.85 -6.04
N LEU A 207 5.77 22.63 -6.37
CA LEU A 207 5.72 21.52 -5.42
C LEU A 207 7.12 20.96 -5.13
N ILE A 208 7.96 20.82 -6.16
CA ILE A 208 9.36 20.40 -6.00
C ILE A 208 10.13 21.41 -5.15
N GLU A 209 9.94 22.72 -5.41
CA GLU A 209 10.56 23.80 -4.64
C GLU A 209 10.24 23.72 -3.13
N ARG A 210 9.09 23.15 -2.78
CA ARG A 210 8.68 22.95 -1.39
C ARG A 210 9.21 21.64 -0.78
N THR A 211 9.90 20.78 -1.51
CA THR A 211 10.59 19.62 -0.93
C THR A 211 12.00 20.01 -0.49
N ALA A 212 12.46 19.49 0.64
CA ALA A 212 13.83 19.77 1.10
C ALA A 212 14.88 19.18 0.14
N LEU A 213 14.59 18.02 -0.47
CA LEU A 213 15.47 17.35 -1.42
C LEU A 213 15.40 17.92 -2.85
N LYS A 214 14.54 18.91 -3.12
CA LYS A 214 14.42 19.61 -4.41
C LYS A 214 14.27 18.68 -5.62
N ARG A 215 13.62 17.55 -5.42
CA ARG A 215 13.28 16.60 -6.48
C ARG A 215 11.95 15.92 -6.18
N GLU A 216 11.34 15.41 -7.23
CA GLU A 216 10.23 14.48 -7.10
C GLU A 216 10.72 13.13 -6.55
N GLY A 217 9.89 12.46 -5.76
CA GLY A 217 10.10 11.07 -5.39
C GLY A 217 9.68 10.13 -6.51
N SER A 218 10.12 8.90 -6.44
CA SER A 218 9.80 7.85 -7.39
C SER A 218 9.01 6.72 -6.72
N PRO A 219 8.28 5.89 -7.49
CA PRO A 219 7.72 4.64 -6.97
C PRO A 219 8.76 3.73 -6.30
N ASP A 220 10.02 3.81 -6.73
CA ASP A 220 11.14 3.10 -6.10
C ASP A 220 11.41 3.57 -4.68
N ASP A 221 11.36 4.86 -4.42
CA ASP A 221 11.59 5.40 -3.07
C ASP A 221 10.54 4.82 -2.10
N VAL A 222 9.28 4.71 -2.53
CA VAL A 222 8.19 4.12 -1.74
C VAL A 222 8.35 2.61 -1.59
N ALA A 223 8.67 1.89 -2.68
CA ALA A 223 8.83 0.43 -2.66
C ALA A 223 9.99 0.00 -1.75
N ARG A 224 11.09 0.74 -1.72
CA ARG A 224 12.23 0.51 -0.80
C ARG A 224 11.83 0.71 0.66
N ALA A 225 10.99 1.70 0.97
CA ALA A 225 10.47 1.91 2.31
C ALA A 225 9.56 0.75 2.75
N VAL A 226 8.70 0.24 1.85
CA VAL A 226 7.89 -0.95 2.10
C VAL A 226 8.79 -2.16 2.34
N LEU A 227 9.78 -2.40 1.49
CA LEU A 227 10.73 -3.52 1.65
C LEU A 227 11.47 -3.45 3.00
N PHE A 228 11.95 -2.27 3.40
CA PHE A 228 12.57 -2.08 4.71
C PHE A 228 11.64 -2.49 5.85
N LEU A 229 10.38 -2.05 5.83
CA LEU A 229 9.39 -2.40 6.86
C LEU A 229 9.05 -3.89 6.88
N VAL A 230 9.09 -4.55 5.73
CA VAL A 230 8.86 -5.99 5.60
C VAL A 230 10.05 -6.78 6.10
N ARG A 231 11.26 -6.47 5.60
CA ARG A 231 12.47 -7.31 5.74
C ARG A 231 13.31 -6.98 6.96
N ASP A 232 13.56 -5.68 7.20
CA ASP A 232 14.62 -5.24 8.11
C ASP A 232 14.08 -4.68 9.44
N ALA A 233 12.80 -4.28 9.48
CA ALA A 233 12.19 -3.56 10.60
C ALA A 233 11.58 -4.50 11.67
N GLY A 234 12.30 -5.53 12.09
CA GLY A 234 11.77 -6.57 13.00
C GLY A 234 11.30 -6.07 14.36
N TYR A 235 11.79 -4.91 14.82
CA TYR A 235 11.41 -4.29 16.10
C TYR A 235 10.66 -2.96 15.93
N ILE A 236 10.05 -2.75 14.74
CA ILE A 236 9.26 -1.56 14.44
C ILE A 236 7.80 -1.96 14.20
N THR A 237 6.88 -1.39 14.97
CA THR A 237 5.43 -1.51 14.79
C THR A 237 4.73 -0.22 15.24
N GLY A 238 3.60 0.12 14.61
CA GLY A 238 2.84 1.34 14.87
C GLY A 238 3.44 2.62 14.30
N HIS A 239 4.49 2.51 13.48
CA HIS A 239 5.15 3.66 12.87
C HIS A 239 4.70 3.92 11.45
N ILE A 240 4.67 5.21 11.10
CA ILE A 240 4.42 5.68 9.74
C ILE A 240 5.68 6.39 9.25
N LEU A 241 6.28 5.85 8.19
CA LEU A 241 7.50 6.35 7.58
C LEU A 241 7.16 7.31 6.44
N PRO A 242 7.42 8.64 6.59
CA PRO A 242 7.27 9.58 5.48
C PRO A 242 8.31 9.32 4.39
N VAL A 243 7.86 9.29 3.13
CA VAL A 243 8.70 9.21 1.93
C VAL A 243 8.31 10.39 1.04
N ASP A 244 8.74 11.58 1.43
CA ASP A 244 8.20 12.85 0.94
C ASP A 244 9.26 13.88 0.54
N GLY A 245 10.54 13.52 0.56
CA GLY A 245 11.65 14.44 0.30
C GLY A 245 11.73 15.62 1.27
N GLY A 246 11.16 15.47 2.48
CA GLY A 246 11.08 16.55 3.48
C GLY A 246 9.96 17.55 3.21
N ARG A 247 8.95 17.19 2.41
CA ARG A 247 7.81 18.05 2.06
C ARG A 247 7.00 18.47 3.29
N MET A 248 6.87 17.60 4.29
CA MET A 248 6.15 17.91 5.52
C MET A 248 6.86 18.94 6.41
N LEU A 249 8.15 19.20 6.19
CA LEU A 249 8.93 20.19 6.96
C LEU A 249 8.73 21.62 6.45
N SER A 250 8.24 21.77 5.20
CA SER A 250 7.99 23.10 4.59
C SER A 250 6.68 23.70 5.09
N HIS A 251 6.69 25.00 5.36
CA HIS A 251 5.55 25.80 5.77
C HIS A 251 4.75 26.31 4.58
#